data_07ac20b61cceec378f66108a4667c54e
#
_entry.id   07ac20b61cceec378f66108a4667c54e
#
_cell.length_a   1.000
_cell.length_b   1.000
_cell.length_c   1.000
_cell.angle_alpha   90.00
_cell.angle_beta   90.00
_cell.angle_gamma   90.00
#
_symmetry.space_group_name_H-M   'P 1'
#
loop_
_entity.id
_entity.type
_entity.pdbx_description
1 polymer ?
#
loop_
_entity_poly.entity_id
_entity_poly.type
_entity_poly.pdbx_seq_one_letter_code
_entity_poly.pdbx_strand_id
1 'polypeptide(L)'
;DDKDILMVDNSFLFPDGYQYPSFFVLKDNMEINMIEKIWSENLRHVTFAFMGTYYGYQTINQAVNNLYIRKCAYYAWKEGRLALNEEYGLPVPDDEAVKVEFEKFASPFFRDQLSRIGREPIRKLKKNDRLVGPALLCMKHRIIPYFITRSIAYGMFYQDQNDKEAVELQNYISDHGIERAITHFCELDMDDVMENSLFHLILCNYNEIAKTNIIPINENVTYTN
;
A
#
# COMPACT_ATOMS: atom_id res chain seq x y z
N ASP A 1 -1.57 16.57 -2.43
CA ASP A 1 -2.80 17.08 -1.82
C ASP A 1 -3.16 18.41 -2.45
N ASP A 2 -4.39 18.54 -2.97
CA ASP A 2 -4.92 19.78 -3.58
C ASP A 2 -5.21 20.89 -2.53
N LYS A 3 -4.81 20.67 -1.29
CA LYS A 3 -5.00 21.61 -0.19
C LYS A 3 -3.67 21.78 0.54
N ASP A 4 -3.16 23.00 0.52
CA ASP A 4 -2.02 23.41 1.34
C ASP A 4 -2.48 23.52 2.81
N ILE A 5 -2.77 22.36 3.44
CA ILE A 5 -3.16 22.26 4.83
C ILE A 5 -2.13 21.49 5.65
N LEU A 6 -1.90 21.93 6.87
CA LEU A 6 -1.13 21.22 7.88
C LEU A 6 -2.08 20.74 8.98
N MET A 7 -2.21 19.42 9.12
CA MET A 7 -2.95 18.86 10.24
C MET A 7 -2.10 18.94 11.50
N VAL A 8 -2.68 19.49 12.56
CA VAL A 8 -2.02 19.68 13.85
C VAL A 8 -2.89 19.05 14.93
N ASP A 9 -2.25 18.35 15.86
CA ASP A 9 -2.94 17.74 16.99
C ASP A 9 -3.58 18.82 17.87
N ASN A 10 -4.88 18.69 18.14
CA ASN A 10 -5.63 19.64 18.95
C ASN A 10 -5.20 19.66 20.42
N SER A 11 -4.51 18.61 20.87
CA SER A 11 -3.91 18.56 22.21
C SER A 11 -2.64 19.40 22.35
N PHE A 12 -2.08 19.90 21.22
CA PHE A 12 -0.89 20.74 21.26
C PHE A 12 -1.22 22.10 21.88
N LEU A 13 -0.51 22.43 22.97
CA LEU A 13 -0.72 23.68 23.69
C LEU A 13 -0.02 24.83 22.97
N PHE A 14 -0.81 25.77 22.46
CA PHE A 14 -0.30 27.02 21.92
C PHE A 14 -0.44 28.13 23.00
N PRO A 15 0.39 29.18 22.94
CA PRO A 15 0.26 30.33 23.83
C PRO A 15 -1.14 30.96 23.72
N ASP A 16 -1.63 31.49 24.83
CA ASP A 16 -2.92 32.23 24.87
C ASP A 16 -2.90 33.37 23.83
N GLY A 17 -3.97 33.46 23.04
CA GLY A 17 -4.11 34.45 21.99
C GLY A 17 -3.36 34.15 20.69
N TYR A 18 -2.75 32.96 20.54
CA TYR A 18 -2.12 32.56 19.30
C TYR A 18 -3.14 32.45 18.17
N GLN A 19 -2.90 33.18 17.08
CA GLN A 19 -3.71 33.09 15.86
C GLN A 19 -3.11 32.01 14.94
N TYR A 20 -3.89 30.94 14.71
CA TYR A 20 -3.48 29.86 13.83
C TYR A 20 -3.43 30.35 12.38
N PRO A 21 -2.37 29.99 11.62
CA PRO A 21 -2.38 30.18 10.18
C PRO A 21 -3.58 29.50 9.53
N SER A 22 -4.16 30.08 8.48
CA SER A 22 -5.36 29.56 7.82
C SER A 22 -5.19 28.17 7.22
N PHE A 23 -3.95 27.72 7.01
CA PHE A 23 -3.64 26.38 6.52
C PHE A 23 -3.52 25.33 7.64
N PHE A 24 -3.63 25.72 8.93
CA PHE A 24 -3.71 24.76 10.04
C PHE A 24 -5.12 24.20 10.14
N VAL A 25 -5.21 22.88 10.23
CA VAL A 25 -6.43 22.15 10.55
C VAL A 25 -6.18 21.37 11.83
N LEU A 26 -6.80 21.82 12.92
CA LEU A 26 -6.72 21.11 14.19
C LEU A 26 -7.53 19.81 14.10
N LYS A 27 -6.94 18.72 14.56
CA LYS A 27 -7.52 17.39 14.57
C LYS A 27 -7.47 16.78 15.95
N ASP A 28 -8.61 16.28 16.40
CA ASP A 28 -8.65 15.36 17.53
C ASP A 28 -8.19 13.98 17.08
N ASN A 29 -7.61 13.22 18.00
CA ASN A 29 -7.14 11.85 17.72
C ASN A 29 -6.19 11.75 16.52
N MET A 30 -5.13 12.57 16.52
CA MET A 30 -4.17 12.62 15.40
C MET A 30 -3.59 11.25 15.07
N GLU A 31 -3.45 10.37 16.06
CA GLU A 31 -3.01 8.99 15.86
C GLU A 31 -3.93 8.23 14.90
N ILE A 32 -5.25 8.29 15.12
CA ILE A 32 -6.23 7.63 14.24
C ILE A 32 -6.20 8.23 12.83
N ASN A 33 -6.05 9.56 12.72
CA ASN A 33 -5.91 10.22 11.41
C ASN A 33 -4.64 9.76 10.66
N MET A 34 -3.54 9.54 11.40
CA MET A 34 -2.31 9.00 10.80
C MET A 34 -2.47 7.53 10.39
N ILE A 35 -3.08 6.71 11.23
CA ILE A 35 -3.40 5.31 10.88
C ILE A 35 -4.29 5.28 9.64
N GLU A 36 -5.35 6.08 9.59
CA GLU A 36 -6.22 6.18 8.41
C GLU A 36 -5.42 6.49 7.14
N LYS A 37 -4.57 7.50 7.17
CA LYS A 37 -3.73 7.87 6.03
C LYS A 37 -2.77 6.76 5.62
N ILE A 38 -2.10 6.14 6.58
CA ILE A 38 -1.09 5.12 6.31
C ILE A 38 -1.74 3.82 5.82
N TRP A 39 -2.82 3.38 6.46
CA TRP A 39 -3.46 2.08 6.22
C TRP A 39 -4.56 2.12 5.13
N SER A 40 -4.80 3.29 4.53
CA SER A 40 -5.66 3.41 3.35
C SER A 40 -4.92 4.04 2.18
N GLU A 41 -4.57 5.34 2.26
CA GLU A 41 -3.99 6.05 1.12
C GLU A 41 -2.58 5.55 0.75
N ASN A 42 -1.72 5.39 1.76
CA ASN A 42 -0.37 4.90 1.51
C ASN A 42 -0.34 3.42 1.11
N LEU A 43 -1.28 2.61 1.61
CA LEU A 43 -1.49 1.23 1.18
C LEU A 43 -1.81 1.18 -0.32
N ARG A 44 -2.76 1.99 -0.78
CA ARG A 44 -3.13 2.08 -2.20
C ARG A 44 -1.94 2.50 -3.06
N HIS A 45 -1.21 3.53 -2.65
CA HIS A 45 -0.05 4.03 -3.38
C HIS A 45 1.07 2.99 -3.50
N VAL A 46 1.39 2.28 -2.42
CA VAL A 46 2.43 1.24 -2.47
C VAL A 46 2.00 0.04 -3.31
N THR A 47 0.72 -0.29 -3.33
CA THR A 47 0.18 -1.33 -4.22
C THR A 47 0.42 -0.97 -5.69
N PHE A 48 0.14 0.29 -6.09
CA PHE A 48 0.48 0.76 -7.44
C PHE A 48 1.98 0.66 -7.72
N ALA A 49 2.83 1.03 -6.74
CA ALA A 49 4.26 1.03 -6.93
C ALA A 49 4.82 -0.38 -7.10
N PHE A 50 4.49 -1.30 -6.20
CA PHE A 50 5.02 -2.66 -6.26
C PHE A 50 4.51 -3.43 -7.49
N MET A 51 3.21 -3.38 -7.72
CA MET A 51 2.64 -4.02 -8.91
C MET A 51 3.12 -3.34 -10.20
N GLY A 52 3.08 -2.01 -10.26
CA GLY A 52 3.49 -1.25 -11.44
C GLY A 52 4.94 -1.54 -11.83
N THR A 53 5.86 -1.55 -10.86
CA THR A 53 7.26 -1.90 -11.08
C THR A 53 7.42 -3.33 -11.58
N TYR A 54 6.69 -4.31 -11.00
CA TYR A 54 6.69 -5.69 -11.43
C TYR A 54 6.25 -5.84 -12.89
N TYR A 55 5.28 -5.05 -13.34
CA TYR A 55 4.80 -5.03 -14.73
C TYR A 55 5.63 -4.12 -15.67
N GLY A 56 6.73 -3.52 -15.19
CA GLY A 56 7.65 -2.71 -15.99
C GLY A 56 7.23 -1.26 -16.20
N TYR A 57 6.19 -0.78 -15.51
CA TYR A 57 5.78 0.62 -15.55
C TYR A 57 6.74 1.50 -14.76
N GLN A 58 6.82 2.80 -15.12
CA GLN A 58 7.73 3.77 -14.50
C GLN A 58 6.99 4.79 -13.63
N THR A 59 5.74 5.09 -13.97
CA THR A 59 4.96 6.14 -13.34
C THR A 59 3.60 5.64 -12.86
N ILE A 60 3.06 6.32 -11.84
CA ILE A 60 1.79 5.93 -11.24
C ILE A 60 0.63 5.95 -12.24
N ASN A 61 0.59 6.94 -13.14
CA ASN A 61 -0.47 7.01 -14.15
C ASN A 61 -0.44 5.81 -15.11
N GLN A 62 0.73 5.30 -15.48
CA GLN A 62 0.84 4.06 -16.26
C GLN A 62 0.28 2.86 -15.50
N ALA A 63 0.66 2.71 -14.22
CA ALA A 63 0.18 1.61 -13.37
C ALA A 63 -1.34 1.68 -13.16
N VAL A 64 -1.90 2.86 -12.89
CA VAL A 64 -3.35 3.05 -12.68
C VAL A 64 -4.16 2.79 -13.94
N ASN A 65 -3.61 3.04 -15.12
CA ASN A 65 -4.27 2.76 -16.40
C ASN A 65 -4.30 1.25 -16.73
N ASN A 66 -3.50 0.43 -16.07
CA ASN A 66 -3.63 -1.02 -16.13
C ASN A 66 -4.82 -1.49 -15.30
N LEU A 67 -5.82 -2.08 -15.95
CA LEU A 67 -7.09 -2.47 -15.31
C LEU A 67 -6.90 -3.47 -14.14
N TYR A 68 -5.95 -4.38 -14.29
CA TYR A 68 -5.68 -5.39 -13.24
C TYR A 68 -5.05 -4.75 -12.00
N ILE A 69 -4.02 -3.91 -12.18
CA ILE A 69 -3.36 -3.18 -11.10
C ILE A 69 -4.37 -2.25 -10.41
N ARG A 70 -5.17 -1.52 -11.22
CA ARG A 70 -6.22 -0.62 -10.72
C ARG A 70 -7.22 -1.36 -9.83
N LYS A 71 -7.70 -2.53 -10.25
CA LYS A 71 -8.61 -3.36 -9.46
C LYS A 71 -7.96 -3.87 -8.17
N CYS A 72 -6.73 -4.37 -8.25
CA CYS A 72 -6.03 -4.85 -7.06
C CYS A 72 -5.84 -3.73 -6.03
N ALA A 73 -5.40 -2.54 -6.46
CA ALA A 73 -5.23 -1.38 -5.57
C ALA A 73 -6.56 -0.88 -4.98
N TYR A 74 -7.64 -0.92 -5.77
CA TYR A 74 -8.97 -0.57 -5.30
C TYR A 74 -9.44 -1.54 -4.20
N TYR A 75 -9.35 -2.84 -4.43
CA TYR A 75 -9.82 -3.82 -3.45
C TYR A 75 -8.91 -3.90 -2.22
N ALA A 76 -7.59 -3.76 -2.36
CA ALA A 76 -6.69 -3.67 -1.21
C ALA A 76 -7.05 -2.45 -0.33
N TRP A 77 -7.28 -1.29 -0.94
CA TRP A 77 -7.75 -0.10 -0.25
C TRP A 77 -9.11 -0.35 0.42
N LYS A 78 -10.07 -0.99 -0.25
CA LYS A 78 -11.41 -1.28 0.29
C LYS A 78 -11.35 -2.24 1.49
N GLU A 79 -10.51 -3.27 1.44
CA GLU A 79 -10.24 -4.17 2.58
C GLU A 79 -9.75 -3.38 3.80
N GLY A 80 -8.73 -2.52 3.62
CA GLY A 80 -8.21 -1.67 4.69
C GLY A 80 -9.26 -0.70 5.24
N ARG A 81 -10.04 -0.06 4.36
CA ARG A 81 -11.11 0.87 4.78
C ARG A 81 -12.22 0.18 5.57
N LEU A 82 -12.63 -1.01 5.16
CA LEU A 82 -13.62 -1.80 5.91
C LEU A 82 -13.10 -2.15 7.31
N ALA A 83 -11.84 -2.57 7.42
CA ALA A 83 -11.24 -2.87 8.72
C ALA A 83 -11.11 -1.63 9.62
N LEU A 84 -10.75 -0.48 9.05
CA LEU A 84 -10.71 0.81 9.77
C LEU A 84 -12.10 1.27 10.21
N ASN A 85 -13.14 1.01 9.43
CA ASN A 85 -14.52 1.28 9.82
C ASN A 85 -14.94 0.42 11.02
N GLU A 86 -14.67 -0.88 10.99
CA GLU A 86 -14.99 -1.81 12.09
C GLU A 86 -14.24 -1.46 13.39
N GLU A 87 -12.99 -1.02 13.31
CA GLU A 87 -12.17 -0.73 14.49
C GLU A 87 -12.43 0.66 15.06
N TYR A 88 -12.53 1.68 14.19
CA TYR A 88 -12.54 3.09 14.60
C TYR A 88 -13.80 3.86 14.19
N GLY A 89 -14.77 3.22 13.51
CA GLY A 89 -15.96 3.89 13.00
C GLY A 89 -15.69 4.89 11.86
N LEU A 90 -14.52 4.78 11.20
CA LEU A 90 -14.15 5.68 10.11
C LEU A 90 -15.01 5.43 8.87
N PRO A 91 -15.50 6.48 8.17
CA PRO A 91 -16.37 6.30 7.03
C PRO A 91 -15.67 5.57 5.89
N VAL A 92 -16.39 4.68 5.21
CA VAL A 92 -15.94 4.08 3.96
C VAL A 92 -16.48 4.96 2.82
N PRO A 93 -15.60 5.66 2.07
CA PRO A 93 -16.03 6.43 0.92
C PRO A 93 -16.78 5.57 -0.10
N ASP A 94 -17.76 6.14 -0.78
CA ASP A 94 -18.47 5.44 -1.84
C ASP A 94 -17.59 5.19 -3.07
N ASP A 95 -18.03 4.25 -3.90
CA ASP A 95 -17.25 3.80 -5.05
C ASP A 95 -17.05 4.94 -6.09
N GLU A 96 -17.97 5.91 -6.17
CA GLU A 96 -17.84 7.03 -7.11
C GLU A 96 -16.78 8.04 -6.64
N ALA A 97 -16.73 8.35 -5.34
CA ALA A 97 -15.68 9.21 -4.78
C ALA A 97 -14.29 8.61 -5.02
N VAL A 98 -14.16 7.29 -4.80
CA VAL A 98 -12.89 6.58 -5.06
C VAL A 98 -12.53 6.58 -6.54
N LYS A 99 -13.50 6.39 -7.42
CA LYS A 99 -13.30 6.44 -8.87
C LYS A 99 -12.75 7.79 -9.32
N VAL A 100 -13.30 8.89 -8.81
CA VAL A 100 -12.79 10.26 -9.10
C VAL A 100 -11.31 10.40 -8.71
N GLU A 101 -10.90 9.85 -7.56
CA GLU A 101 -9.49 9.88 -7.16
C GLU A 101 -8.59 9.05 -8.09
N PHE A 102 -9.05 7.87 -8.49
CA PHE A 102 -8.30 7.04 -9.44
C PHE A 102 -8.14 7.71 -10.81
N GLU A 103 -9.16 8.45 -11.27
CA GLU A 103 -9.07 9.23 -12.52
C GLU A 103 -8.02 10.36 -12.40
N LYS A 104 -7.85 10.99 -11.24
CA LYS A 104 -6.77 11.97 -11.02
C LYS A 104 -5.39 11.32 -11.19
N PHE A 105 -5.18 10.12 -10.60
CA PHE A 105 -3.91 9.40 -10.75
C PHE A 105 -3.69 8.86 -12.17
N ALA A 106 -4.75 8.54 -12.90
CA ALA A 106 -4.67 8.09 -14.28
C ALA A 106 -4.31 9.22 -15.27
N SER A 107 -4.41 10.48 -14.83
CA SER A 107 -4.10 11.64 -15.66
C SER A 107 -2.66 11.61 -16.17
N PRO A 108 -2.39 11.92 -17.45
CA PRO A 108 -1.05 11.97 -18.01
C PRO A 108 -0.17 13.07 -17.40
N PHE A 109 -0.77 14.00 -16.66
CA PHE A 109 -0.05 15.04 -15.91
C PHE A 109 0.46 14.55 -14.55
N PHE A 110 -0.11 13.46 -14.02
CA PHE A 110 0.29 12.89 -12.74
C PHE A 110 1.39 11.83 -12.94
N ARG A 111 2.65 12.29 -13.04
CA ARG A 111 3.81 11.46 -13.40
C ARG A 111 4.71 11.12 -12.21
N ASP A 112 4.12 10.83 -11.05
CA ASP A 112 4.93 10.42 -9.90
C ASP A 112 5.64 9.09 -10.18
N GLN A 113 6.95 9.04 -9.88
CA GLN A 113 7.78 7.87 -10.18
C GLN A 113 7.47 6.73 -9.23
N LEU A 114 7.27 5.53 -9.76
CA LEU A 114 7.02 4.34 -8.96
C LEU A 114 8.21 4.00 -8.06
N SER A 115 9.44 4.25 -8.51
CA SER A 115 10.65 4.10 -7.69
C SER A 115 10.63 5.00 -6.45
N ARG A 116 10.13 6.24 -6.56
CA ARG A 116 9.97 7.13 -5.40
C ARG A 116 8.92 6.62 -4.42
N ILE A 117 7.80 6.12 -4.93
CA ILE A 117 6.69 5.60 -4.11
C ILE A 117 7.07 4.25 -3.48
N GLY A 118 7.73 3.37 -4.25
CA GLY A 118 8.13 2.01 -3.83
C GLY A 118 9.37 1.94 -2.95
N ARG A 119 10.21 3.00 -2.93
CA ARG A 119 11.49 3.02 -2.18
C ARG A 119 11.32 2.57 -0.73
N GLU A 120 12.38 2.05 -0.14
CA GLU A 120 12.42 1.52 1.22
C GLU A 120 11.36 0.41 1.42
N PRO A 121 11.41 -0.68 0.62
CA PRO A 121 10.39 -1.73 0.65
C PRO A 121 10.36 -2.48 1.98
N ILE A 122 11.52 -2.69 2.64
CA ILE A 122 11.60 -3.38 3.92
C ILE A 122 10.79 -2.63 4.97
N ARG A 123 10.97 -1.31 5.08
CA ARG A 123 10.17 -0.49 6.01
C ARG A 123 8.67 -0.64 5.75
N LYS A 124 8.25 -0.65 4.47
CA LYS A 124 6.83 -0.74 4.08
C LYS A 124 6.20 -2.12 4.32
N LEU A 125 7.03 -3.15 4.40
CA LEU A 125 6.62 -4.52 4.69
C LEU A 125 6.51 -4.80 6.19
N LYS A 126 7.03 -3.92 7.08
CA LYS A 126 6.98 -4.12 8.53
C LYS A 126 5.57 -4.23 9.08
N LYS A 127 5.43 -4.95 10.19
CA LYS A 127 4.17 -5.30 10.84
C LYS A 127 3.23 -4.12 11.09
N ASN A 128 3.76 -2.97 11.49
CA ASN A 128 2.94 -1.79 11.83
C ASN A 128 2.87 -0.74 10.70
N ASP A 129 3.41 -1.04 9.52
CA ASP A 129 3.35 -0.12 8.38
C ASP A 129 2.10 -0.42 7.52
N ARG A 130 2.07 0.14 6.33
CA ARG A 130 0.92 0.30 5.42
C ARG A 130 0.36 -0.97 4.77
N LEU A 131 1.02 -2.12 4.94
CA LEU A 131 0.59 -3.38 4.33
C LEU A 131 0.23 -4.43 5.38
N VAL A 132 1.16 -4.79 6.25
CA VAL A 132 0.94 -5.85 7.24
C VAL A 132 -0.03 -5.38 8.33
N GLY A 133 0.08 -4.14 8.81
CA GLY A 133 -0.83 -3.57 9.80
C GLY A 133 -2.31 -3.67 9.41
N PRO A 134 -2.72 -3.10 8.26
CA PRO A 134 -4.11 -3.23 7.83
C PRO A 134 -4.52 -4.67 7.49
N ALA A 135 -3.60 -5.54 7.03
CA ALA A 135 -3.92 -6.95 6.81
C ALA A 135 -4.27 -7.66 8.13
N LEU A 136 -3.50 -7.44 9.19
CA LEU A 136 -3.80 -7.97 10.52
C LEU A 136 -5.10 -7.38 11.09
N LEU A 137 -5.35 -6.09 10.87
CA LEU A 137 -6.61 -5.48 11.28
C LEU A 137 -7.81 -6.11 10.55
N CYS A 138 -7.71 -6.37 9.25
CA CYS A 138 -8.73 -7.11 8.50
C CYS A 138 -9.02 -8.45 9.16
N MET A 139 -7.99 -9.24 9.45
CA MET A 139 -8.18 -10.58 10.05
C MET A 139 -8.79 -10.51 11.44
N LYS A 140 -8.41 -9.53 12.27
CA LYS A 140 -9.05 -9.25 13.56
C LYS A 140 -10.57 -9.09 13.43
N HIS A 141 -11.02 -8.44 12.37
CA HIS A 141 -12.44 -8.20 12.07
C HIS A 141 -13.04 -9.24 11.10
N ARG A 142 -12.39 -10.39 10.90
CA ARG A 142 -12.87 -11.49 10.03
C ARG A 142 -13.04 -11.10 8.57
N ILE A 143 -12.29 -10.09 8.12
CA ILE A 143 -12.16 -9.70 6.71
C ILE A 143 -10.93 -10.42 6.16
N ILE A 144 -11.07 -11.14 5.04
CA ILE A 144 -9.94 -11.81 4.40
C ILE A 144 -9.15 -10.77 3.61
N PRO A 145 -7.87 -10.46 3.96
CA PRO A 145 -7.06 -9.43 3.30
C PRO A 145 -6.42 -9.95 2.01
N TYR A 146 -7.21 -10.45 1.06
CA TYR A 146 -6.68 -11.11 -0.14
C TYR A 146 -5.86 -10.15 -1.02
N PHE A 147 -6.37 -8.95 -1.28
CA PHE A 147 -5.69 -7.99 -2.14
C PHE A 147 -4.54 -7.27 -1.42
N ILE A 148 -4.64 -7.07 -0.10
CA ILE A 148 -3.53 -6.56 0.70
C ILE A 148 -2.39 -7.58 0.71
N THR A 149 -2.65 -8.86 0.96
CA THR A 149 -1.62 -9.90 0.94
C THR A 149 -1.02 -10.11 -0.44
N ARG A 150 -1.81 -9.89 -1.50
CA ARG A 150 -1.31 -9.85 -2.87
C ARG A 150 -0.36 -8.68 -3.10
N SER A 151 -0.65 -7.51 -2.52
CA SER A 151 0.24 -6.34 -2.55
C SER A 151 1.55 -6.59 -1.80
N ILE A 152 1.49 -7.28 -0.65
CA ILE A 152 2.69 -7.73 0.09
C ILE A 152 3.53 -8.67 -0.78
N ALA A 153 2.90 -9.64 -1.43
CA ALA A 153 3.57 -10.59 -2.31
C ALA A 153 4.28 -9.89 -3.48
N TYR A 154 3.66 -8.89 -4.11
CA TYR A 154 4.34 -8.06 -5.12
C TYR A 154 5.50 -7.25 -4.53
N GLY A 155 5.40 -6.84 -3.26
CA GLY A 155 6.50 -6.18 -2.54
C GLY A 155 7.73 -7.07 -2.41
N MET A 156 7.55 -8.40 -2.27
CA MET A 156 8.67 -9.35 -2.24
C MET A 156 9.39 -9.49 -3.60
N PHE A 157 8.75 -9.11 -4.71
CA PHE A 157 9.37 -9.05 -6.03
C PHE A 157 9.95 -7.68 -6.37
N TYR A 158 9.80 -6.67 -5.49
CA TYR A 158 10.26 -5.32 -5.79
C TYR A 158 11.77 -5.26 -5.95
N GLN A 159 12.22 -4.68 -7.06
CA GLN A 159 13.63 -4.53 -7.41
C GLN A 159 13.93 -3.09 -7.82
N ASP A 160 14.93 -2.51 -7.21
CA ASP A 160 15.53 -1.23 -7.60
C ASP A 160 17.00 -1.25 -7.17
N GLN A 161 17.93 -1.19 -8.12
CA GLN A 161 19.36 -1.24 -7.85
C GLN A 161 19.87 0.01 -7.13
N ASN A 162 19.11 1.10 -7.14
CA ASN A 162 19.44 2.34 -6.47
C ASN A 162 18.86 2.41 -5.04
N ASP A 163 18.03 1.44 -4.65
CA ASP A 163 17.43 1.35 -3.33
C ASP A 163 18.11 0.25 -2.50
N LYS A 164 18.80 0.66 -1.44
CA LYS A 164 19.56 -0.27 -0.59
C LYS A 164 18.67 -1.34 0.05
N GLU A 165 17.46 -0.96 0.49
CA GLU A 165 16.52 -1.93 1.08
C GLU A 165 15.99 -2.90 0.02
N ALA A 166 15.78 -2.46 -1.22
CA ALA A 166 15.36 -3.36 -2.30
C ALA A 166 16.46 -4.39 -2.62
N VAL A 167 17.72 -3.93 -2.66
CA VAL A 167 18.87 -4.85 -2.85
C VAL A 167 19.01 -5.83 -1.68
N GLU A 168 18.89 -5.34 -0.44
CA GLU A 168 18.91 -6.17 0.77
C GLU A 168 17.81 -7.23 0.76
N LEU A 169 16.58 -6.82 0.44
CA LEU A 169 15.42 -7.71 0.34
C LEU A 169 15.67 -8.87 -0.66
N GLN A 170 16.15 -8.53 -1.86
CA GLN A 170 16.41 -9.55 -2.89
C GLN A 170 17.57 -10.47 -2.53
N ASN A 171 18.64 -9.95 -1.94
CA ASN A 171 19.77 -10.78 -1.46
C ASN A 171 19.28 -11.73 -0.35
N TYR A 172 18.49 -11.25 0.61
CA TYR A 172 17.97 -12.09 1.67
C TYR A 172 17.05 -13.20 1.14
N ILE A 173 16.17 -12.88 0.15
CA ILE A 173 15.33 -13.90 -0.50
C ILE A 173 16.19 -14.95 -1.22
N SER A 174 17.24 -14.52 -1.91
CA SER A 174 18.17 -15.42 -2.60
C SER A 174 18.89 -16.37 -1.62
N ASP A 175 19.33 -15.86 -0.49
CA ASP A 175 20.16 -16.61 0.47
C ASP A 175 19.31 -17.50 1.41
N HIS A 176 18.11 -17.08 1.77
CA HIS A 176 17.30 -17.71 2.81
C HIS A 176 15.95 -18.24 2.33
N GLY A 177 15.54 -17.90 1.13
CA GLY A 177 14.25 -18.26 0.55
C GLY A 177 13.10 -17.35 0.99
N ILE A 178 12.00 -17.45 0.24
CA ILE A 178 10.84 -16.56 0.39
C ILE A 178 10.11 -16.70 1.74
N GLU A 179 9.99 -17.92 2.26
CA GLU A 179 9.27 -18.17 3.52
C GLU A 179 9.94 -17.44 4.69
N ARG A 180 11.30 -17.54 4.77
CA ARG A 180 12.05 -16.80 5.79
C ARG A 180 11.99 -15.29 5.57
N ALA A 181 12.01 -14.83 4.32
CA ALA A 181 11.91 -13.41 4.00
C ALA A 181 10.56 -12.83 4.42
N ILE A 182 9.44 -13.52 4.17
CA ILE A 182 8.10 -13.09 4.61
C ILE A 182 8.08 -12.97 6.14
N THR A 183 8.50 -14.01 6.85
CA THR A 183 8.50 -14.00 8.33
C THR A 183 9.37 -12.87 8.88
N HIS A 184 10.57 -12.70 8.32
CA HIS A 184 11.56 -11.73 8.78
C HIS A 184 11.13 -10.28 8.52
N PHE A 185 10.80 -9.93 7.28
CA PHE A 185 10.53 -8.54 6.91
C PHE A 185 9.10 -8.08 7.26
N CYS A 186 8.13 -9.00 7.32
CA CYS A 186 6.80 -8.71 7.82
C CYS A 186 6.70 -8.79 9.35
N GLU A 187 7.78 -9.17 10.03
CA GLU A 187 7.89 -9.27 11.49
C GLU A 187 6.77 -10.16 12.08
N LEU A 188 6.47 -11.30 11.42
CA LEU A 188 5.38 -12.19 11.81
C LEU A 188 5.83 -13.19 12.88
N ASP A 189 5.00 -13.32 13.93
CA ASP A 189 5.12 -14.34 14.96
C ASP A 189 4.41 -15.62 14.47
N MET A 190 5.17 -16.67 14.20
CA MET A 190 4.64 -17.93 13.69
C MET A 190 3.91 -18.76 14.74
N ASP A 191 4.05 -18.44 16.02
CA ASP A 191 3.31 -19.05 17.12
C ASP A 191 1.91 -18.38 17.31
N ASP A 192 1.71 -17.19 16.78
CA ASP A 192 0.40 -16.53 16.71
C ASP A 192 -0.43 -17.09 15.54
N VAL A 193 -1.62 -17.60 15.82
CA VAL A 193 -2.50 -18.26 14.83
C VAL A 193 -2.92 -17.32 13.71
N MET A 194 -3.17 -16.06 14.02
CA MET A 194 -3.61 -15.07 13.02
C MET A 194 -2.45 -14.67 12.11
N GLU A 195 -1.27 -14.44 12.66
CA GLU A 195 -0.07 -14.06 11.91
C GLU A 195 0.45 -15.23 11.05
N ASN A 196 0.39 -16.44 11.58
CA ASN A 196 0.67 -17.66 10.82
C ASN A 196 -0.30 -17.80 9.62
N SER A 197 -1.59 -17.55 9.84
CA SER A 197 -2.58 -17.55 8.75
C SER A 197 -2.29 -16.46 7.72
N LEU A 198 -1.88 -15.27 8.15
CA LEU A 198 -1.46 -14.18 7.26
C LEU A 198 -0.23 -14.58 6.43
N PHE A 199 0.78 -15.20 7.06
CA PHE A 199 1.94 -15.75 6.36
C PHE A 199 1.52 -16.67 5.21
N HIS A 200 0.62 -17.62 5.46
CA HIS A 200 0.16 -18.55 4.43
C HIS A 200 -0.59 -17.85 3.29
N LEU A 201 -1.38 -16.82 3.57
CA LEU A 201 -2.05 -16.01 2.54
C LEU A 201 -1.03 -15.27 1.66
N ILE A 202 0.01 -14.68 2.26
CA ILE A 202 1.09 -14.00 1.53
C ILE A 202 1.84 -15.01 0.66
N LEU A 203 2.25 -16.15 1.23
CA LEU A 203 3.00 -17.19 0.53
C LEU A 203 2.19 -17.78 -0.63
N CYS A 204 0.90 -17.99 -0.45
CA CYS A 204 0.01 -18.46 -1.52
C CYS A 204 -0.02 -17.47 -2.69
N ASN A 205 -0.22 -16.18 -2.41
CA ASN A 205 -0.18 -15.12 -3.42
C ASN A 205 1.18 -15.03 -4.12
N TYR A 206 2.29 -15.11 -3.36
CA TYR A 206 3.63 -15.11 -3.93
C TYR A 206 3.84 -16.27 -4.92
N ASN A 207 3.47 -17.48 -4.51
CA ASN A 207 3.60 -18.67 -5.34
C ASN A 207 2.72 -18.62 -6.60
N GLU A 208 1.53 -18.02 -6.52
CA GLU A 208 0.67 -17.80 -7.67
C GLU A 208 1.32 -16.82 -8.66
N ILE A 209 1.84 -15.67 -8.16
CA ILE A 209 2.53 -14.68 -8.98
C ILE A 209 3.78 -15.27 -9.64
N ALA A 210 4.59 -16.02 -8.88
CA ALA A 210 5.81 -16.64 -9.38
C ALA A 210 5.55 -17.67 -10.50
N LYS A 211 4.41 -18.37 -10.47
CA LYS A 211 4.01 -19.34 -11.49
C LYS A 211 3.47 -18.69 -12.77
N THR A 212 2.87 -17.51 -12.66
CA THR A 212 2.41 -16.73 -13.81
C THR A 212 3.63 -16.05 -14.41
N ASN A 213 4.36 -16.73 -15.33
CA ASN A 213 5.39 -16.09 -16.14
C ASN A 213 4.73 -14.95 -16.95
N ILE A 214 4.68 -13.76 -16.37
CA ILE A 214 4.15 -12.60 -17.07
C ILE A 214 5.25 -12.14 -18.02
N ILE A 215 5.02 -12.44 -19.31
CA ILE A 215 5.72 -11.76 -20.40
C ILE A 215 5.43 -10.26 -20.21
N PRO A 216 6.45 -9.38 -20.08
CA PRO A 216 6.21 -7.94 -20.07
C PRO A 216 5.32 -7.59 -21.24
N ILE A 217 4.24 -6.87 -20.99
CA ILE A 217 3.37 -6.39 -22.08
C ILE A 217 4.21 -5.42 -22.88
N ASN A 218 4.71 -5.89 -24.04
CA ASN A 218 5.32 -5.00 -25.02
C ASN A 218 4.27 -3.96 -25.43
N GLU A 219 4.62 -2.67 -25.34
CA GLU A 219 3.77 -1.49 -25.55
C GLU A 219 3.20 -1.34 -26.98
N ASN A 220 3.06 -2.40 -27.76
CA ASN A 220 2.60 -2.36 -29.14
C ASN A 220 1.23 -3.01 -29.39
N VAL A 221 0.34 -2.99 -28.39
CA VAL A 221 -1.09 -3.24 -28.67
C VAL A 221 -1.79 -1.89 -28.83
N THR A 222 -1.69 -1.31 -30.04
CA THR A 222 -2.62 -0.28 -30.49
C THR A 222 -4.00 -0.91 -30.57
N TYR A 223 -4.88 -0.56 -29.65
CA TYR A 223 -6.31 -0.80 -29.82
C TYR A 223 -6.78 0.12 -30.98
N THR A 224 -6.84 -0.44 -32.17
CA THR A 224 -7.66 0.13 -33.28
C THR A 224 -9.12 -0.12 -32.92
N ASN A 225 -9.92 0.95 -32.94
CA ASN A 225 -11.33 1.12 -32.62
C ASN A 225 -12.26 -0.04 -32.92
#